data_36071ed622cd7f31250211841b909ff8
#
_entry.id   36071ed622cd7f31250211841b909ff8
#
_cell.length_a   1.000
_cell.length_b   1.000
_cell.length_c   1.000
_cell.angle_alpha   90.00
_cell.angle_beta   90.00
_cell.angle_gamma   90.00
#
_symmetry.space_group_name_H-M   'P 1'
#
loop_
_entity.id
_entity.type
_entity.pdbx_description
1 polymer ?
#
loop_
_entity_poly.entity_id
_entity_poly.type
_entity_poly.pdbx_seq_one_letter_code
_entity_poly.pdbx_strand_id
1 'polypeptide(L)'
;LLRLSPLANERLVRGDLLQKQTGGAELNVASGVSMLGLRTGIISKIPAHDIGLFVKNHIRFSGVSDDYLIYDDSKEARLGIYYYEHGAYPRKPSIVYDRLGSSMRTLSIADIPEEIYSNTRCFHTTGITLALNENIRNTTIEMIKRFKEQGALISFDVNFRANLWSGEEAKQHIEKILPYIDIFFCSEDTARLT
;
A
#
# COMPACT_ATOMS: atom_id res chain seq x y z
N LEU A 1 -2.36 4.37 -4.14
CA LEU A 1 -2.13 4.26 -5.58
C LEU A 1 -3.40 4.51 -6.39
N LEU A 2 -3.26 5.08 -7.58
CA LEU A 2 -4.30 5.17 -8.60
C LEU A 2 -4.11 4.04 -9.62
N ARG A 3 -5.18 3.30 -9.89
CA ARG A 3 -5.23 2.34 -11.00
C ARG A 3 -5.93 2.98 -12.20
N LEU A 4 -5.32 2.88 -13.36
CA LEU A 4 -5.90 3.25 -14.64
C LEU A 4 -6.03 1.99 -15.50
N SER A 5 -7.25 1.68 -15.92
CA SER A 5 -7.54 0.50 -16.74
C SER A 5 -8.32 0.90 -17.99
N PRO A 6 -8.03 0.32 -19.17
CA PRO A 6 -8.90 0.48 -20.32
C PRO A 6 -10.32 -0.01 -20.03
N LEU A 7 -11.29 0.52 -20.75
CA LEU A 7 -12.67 0.06 -20.66
C LEU A 7 -12.81 -1.33 -21.27
N ALA A 8 -13.68 -2.15 -20.69
CA ALA A 8 -13.93 -3.52 -21.11
C ALA A 8 -12.63 -4.34 -21.22
N ASN A 9 -12.44 -5.05 -22.33
CA ASN A 9 -11.27 -5.90 -22.61
C ASN A 9 -10.30 -5.25 -23.60
N GLU A 10 -10.32 -3.92 -23.72
CA GLU A 10 -9.40 -3.19 -24.58
C GLU A 10 -7.95 -3.30 -24.07
N ARG A 11 -7.04 -3.12 -25.01
CA ARG A 11 -5.60 -3.06 -24.70
C ARG A 11 -5.17 -1.63 -24.41
N LEU A 12 -4.21 -1.45 -23.50
CA LEU A 12 -3.59 -0.16 -23.21
C LEU A 12 -3.05 0.54 -24.49
N VAL A 13 -2.61 -0.25 -25.47
CA VAL A 13 -2.04 0.28 -26.73
C VAL A 13 -3.11 0.79 -27.70
N ARG A 14 -4.41 0.61 -27.42
CA ARG A 14 -5.50 0.92 -28.36
C ARG A 14 -6.62 1.77 -27.78
N GLY A 15 -6.91 1.63 -26.49
CA GLY A 15 -8.03 2.32 -25.86
C GLY A 15 -7.72 3.79 -25.59
N ASP A 16 -8.62 4.68 -25.97
CA ASP A 16 -8.51 6.13 -25.72
C ASP A 16 -9.05 6.54 -24.34
N LEU A 17 -9.77 5.64 -23.66
CA LEU A 17 -10.40 5.92 -22.38
C LEU A 17 -9.84 5.03 -21.28
N LEU A 18 -9.57 5.64 -20.12
CA LEU A 18 -9.09 4.92 -18.94
C LEU A 18 -10.03 5.16 -17.76
N GLN A 19 -10.47 4.09 -17.14
CA GLN A 19 -11.24 4.13 -15.90
C GLN A 19 -10.29 4.31 -14.72
N LYS A 20 -10.60 5.29 -13.86
CA LYS A 20 -9.88 5.54 -12.59
C LYS A 20 -10.44 4.65 -11.48
N GLN A 21 -9.55 4.01 -10.73
CA GLN A 21 -9.87 3.27 -9.50
C GLN A 21 -8.75 3.46 -8.49
N THR A 22 -9.04 3.29 -7.22
CA THR A 22 -7.99 3.22 -6.20
C THR A 22 -7.40 1.83 -6.15
N GLY A 23 -6.13 1.75 -5.74
CA GLY A 23 -5.44 0.50 -5.49
C GLY A 23 -4.53 0.62 -4.29
N GLY A 24 -4.09 -0.51 -3.78
CA GLY A 24 -3.20 -0.63 -2.62
C GLY A 24 -3.55 -1.88 -1.84
N ALA A 25 -2.54 -2.70 -1.52
CA ALA A 25 -2.77 -3.96 -0.80
C ALA A 25 -3.39 -3.68 0.57
N GLU A 26 -2.80 -2.76 1.32
CA GLU A 26 -3.26 -2.35 2.65
C GLU A 26 -4.67 -1.74 2.60
N LEU A 27 -4.98 -0.92 1.59
CA LEU A 27 -6.33 -0.36 1.43
C LEU A 27 -7.35 -1.45 1.12
N ASN A 28 -7.01 -2.46 0.33
CA ASN A 28 -7.91 -3.58 0.05
C ASN A 28 -8.22 -4.37 1.32
N VAL A 29 -7.21 -4.61 2.18
CA VAL A 29 -7.40 -5.25 3.48
C VAL A 29 -8.29 -4.39 4.39
N ALA A 30 -7.97 -3.09 4.53
CA ALA A 30 -8.76 -2.17 5.34
C ALA A 30 -10.22 -2.10 4.88
N SER A 31 -10.46 -2.05 3.57
CA SER A 31 -11.82 -2.05 3.00
C SER A 31 -12.57 -3.35 3.31
N GLY A 32 -11.91 -4.50 3.14
CA GLY A 32 -12.50 -5.80 3.48
C GLY A 32 -12.87 -5.91 4.95
N VAL A 33 -11.99 -5.47 5.85
CA VAL A 33 -12.23 -5.46 7.30
C VAL A 33 -13.36 -4.50 7.68
N SER A 34 -13.43 -3.33 7.01
CA SER A 34 -14.55 -2.39 7.18
C SER A 34 -15.89 -3.00 6.77
N MET A 35 -15.93 -3.72 5.65
CA MET A 35 -17.13 -4.43 5.19
C MET A 35 -17.59 -5.53 6.16
N LEU A 36 -16.68 -6.07 6.97
CA LEU A 36 -16.98 -7.01 8.06
C LEU A 36 -17.46 -6.32 9.35
N GLY A 37 -17.66 -5.00 9.31
CA GLY A 37 -18.21 -4.22 10.42
C GLY A 37 -17.19 -3.73 11.46
N LEU A 38 -15.90 -3.84 11.19
CA LEU A 38 -14.85 -3.33 12.06
C LEU A 38 -14.40 -1.93 11.65
N ARG A 39 -14.02 -1.10 12.62
CA ARG A 39 -13.43 0.22 12.34
C ARG A 39 -12.02 0.06 11.79
N THR A 40 -11.75 0.70 10.66
CA THR A 40 -10.45 0.69 9.99
C THR A 40 -10.04 2.10 9.59
N GLY A 41 -8.74 2.33 9.50
CA GLY A 41 -8.14 3.55 8.96
C GLY A 41 -6.94 3.21 8.10
N ILE A 42 -6.47 4.16 7.34
CA ILE A 42 -5.30 4.02 6.48
C ILE A 42 -4.27 5.12 6.77
N ILE A 43 -3.04 4.73 7.01
CA ILE A 43 -1.89 5.65 7.07
C ILE A 43 -1.31 5.73 5.67
N SER A 44 -1.31 6.90 5.08
CA SER A 44 -0.72 7.12 3.76
C SER A 44 -0.45 8.59 3.52
N LYS A 45 0.50 8.90 2.64
CA LYS A 45 0.78 10.27 2.19
C LYS A 45 0.34 10.41 0.73
N ILE A 46 -0.53 11.39 0.49
CA ILE A 46 -1.15 11.65 -0.81
C ILE A 46 -0.97 13.13 -1.19
N PRO A 47 -0.93 13.46 -2.50
CA PRO A 47 -0.88 14.86 -2.90
C PRO A 47 -2.16 15.61 -2.51
N ALA A 48 -2.03 16.91 -2.20
CA ALA A 48 -3.14 17.78 -1.79
C ALA A 48 -4.05 18.25 -2.95
N HIS A 49 -3.77 17.84 -4.18
CA HIS A 49 -4.55 18.22 -5.37
C HIS A 49 -5.69 17.22 -5.68
N ASP A 50 -6.50 17.51 -6.70
CA ASP A 50 -7.74 16.78 -7.05
C ASP A 50 -7.58 15.25 -7.21
N ILE A 51 -6.44 14.79 -7.71
CA ILE A 51 -6.20 13.32 -7.84
C ILE A 51 -6.00 12.68 -6.47
N GLY A 52 -5.37 13.37 -5.52
CA GLY A 52 -5.29 12.92 -4.13
C GLY A 52 -6.67 12.93 -3.46
N LEU A 53 -7.48 13.98 -3.69
CA LEU A 53 -8.87 14.04 -3.20
C LEU A 53 -9.75 12.94 -3.79
N PHE A 54 -9.54 12.55 -5.04
CA PHE A 54 -10.20 11.39 -5.62
C PHE A 54 -9.91 10.12 -4.81
N VAL A 55 -8.66 9.87 -4.46
CA VAL A 55 -8.27 8.71 -3.63
C VAL A 55 -8.88 8.80 -2.24
N LYS A 56 -8.83 9.97 -1.58
CA LYS A 56 -9.48 10.21 -0.29
C LYS A 56 -10.95 9.83 -0.31
N ASN A 57 -11.69 10.33 -1.32
CA ASN A 57 -13.13 10.06 -1.45
C ASN A 57 -13.41 8.56 -1.61
N HIS A 58 -12.58 7.83 -2.36
CA HIS A 58 -12.69 6.39 -2.50
C HIS A 58 -12.38 5.62 -1.20
N ILE A 59 -11.41 6.08 -0.40
CA ILE A 59 -11.12 5.53 0.92
C ILE A 59 -12.37 5.64 1.80
N ARG A 60 -12.96 6.84 1.89
CA ARG A 60 -14.20 7.08 2.66
C ARG A 60 -15.38 6.28 2.13
N PHE A 61 -15.54 6.18 0.82
CA PHE A 61 -16.60 5.37 0.20
C PHE A 61 -16.49 3.89 0.57
N SER A 62 -15.27 3.38 0.79
CA SER A 62 -15.02 2.01 1.25
C SER A 62 -15.24 1.82 2.76
N GLY A 63 -15.71 2.85 3.48
CA GLY A 63 -15.91 2.81 4.93
C GLY A 63 -14.62 2.85 5.76
N VAL A 64 -13.49 3.16 5.14
CA VAL A 64 -12.18 3.30 5.80
C VAL A 64 -11.98 4.75 6.24
N SER A 65 -11.55 4.98 7.49
CA SER A 65 -11.23 6.33 7.98
C SER A 65 -10.04 6.92 7.21
N ASP A 66 -10.16 8.21 6.90
CA ASP A 66 -9.14 9.06 6.28
C ASP A 66 -8.42 9.97 7.30
N ASP A 67 -8.64 9.76 8.61
CA ASP A 67 -8.09 10.61 9.67
C ASP A 67 -6.56 10.65 9.71
N TYR A 68 -5.92 9.60 9.21
CA TYR A 68 -4.45 9.46 9.19
C TYR A 68 -3.85 9.61 7.79
N LEU A 69 -4.56 10.30 6.89
CA LEU A 69 -3.99 10.72 5.62
C LEU A 69 -3.16 11.99 5.79
N ILE A 70 -1.92 11.90 5.37
CA ILE A 70 -0.98 13.02 5.30
C ILE A 70 -1.04 13.64 3.91
N TYR A 71 -1.13 14.97 3.84
CA TYR A 71 -1.20 15.67 2.57
C TYR A 71 0.14 16.28 2.20
N ASP A 72 0.57 16.00 0.98
CA ASP A 72 1.77 16.57 0.36
C ASP A 72 1.34 17.74 -0.54
N ASP A 73 1.72 18.95 -0.16
CA ASP A 73 1.45 20.19 -0.88
C ASP A 73 2.67 20.72 -1.65
N SER A 74 3.76 19.94 -1.68
CA SER A 74 4.96 20.29 -2.43
C SER A 74 4.68 20.36 -3.94
N LYS A 75 5.56 21.03 -4.66
CA LYS A 75 5.48 21.12 -6.14
C LYS A 75 5.70 19.77 -6.83
N GLU A 76 6.41 18.88 -6.17
CA GLU A 76 6.73 17.54 -6.61
C GLU A 76 5.68 16.50 -6.19
N ALA A 77 4.63 16.95 -5.45
CA ALA A 77 3.59 16.06 -4.95
C ALA A 77 2.92 15.29 -6.08
N ARG A 78 2.98 13.97 -6.00
CA ARG A 78 2.36 13.10 -6.98
C ARG A 78 1.84 11.81 -6.38
N LEU A 79 0.77 11.30 -6.97
CA LEU A 79 0.24 9.99 -6.65
C LEU A 79 0.96 8.91 -7.48
N GLY A 80 1.32 7.80 -6.86
CA GLY A 80 1.77 6.64 -7.61
C GLY A 80 0.64 6.07 -8.46
N ILE A 81 0.92 5.77 -9.72
CA ILE A 81 -0.05 5.26 -10.69
C ILE A 81 0.40 3.88 -11.16
N TYR A 82 -0.55 3.04 -11.50
CA TYR A 82 -0.29 1.87 -12.34
C TYR A 82 -1.39 1.70 -13.37
N TYR A 83 -0.97 1.29 -14.55
CA TYR A 83 -1.84 0.93 -15.65
C TYR A 83 -2.07 -0.57 -15.63
N TYR A 84 -3.33 -0.98 -15.62
CA TYR A 84 -3.68 -2.39 -15.54
C TYR A 84 -4.52 -2.79 -16.74
N GLU A 85 -3.98 -3.69 -17.56
CA GLU A 85 -4.69 -4.30 -18.68
C GLU A 85 -5.24 -5.65 -18.26
N HIS A 86 -6.55 -5.82 -18.37
CA HIS A 86 -7.20 -7.09 -18.06
C HIS A 86 -6.76 -8.21 -19.02
N GLY A 87 -6.48 -9.37 -18.47
CA GLY A 87 -6.23 -10.56 -19.26
C GLY A 87 -7.52 -11.05 -19.93
N ALA A 88 -7.37 -11.64 -21.11
CA ALA A 88 -8.42 -12.41 -21.78
C ALA A 88 -7.76 -13.62 -22.44
N TYR A 89 -8.16 -14.84 -22.07
CA TYR A 89 -7.51 -16.06 -22.56
C TYR A 89 -7.30 -16.02 -24.07
N PRO A 90 -6.12 -16.36 -24.58
CA PRO A 90 -4.93 -16.85 -23.84
C PRO A 90 -3.98 -15.74 -23.33
N ARG A 91 -4.35 -14.47 -23.49
CA ARG A 91 -3.55 -13.31 -23.11
C ARG A 91 -3.55 -13.09 -21.58
N LYS A 92 -2.36 -13.04 -20.99
CA LYS A 92 -2.20 -12.72 -19.56
C LYS A 92 -2.47 -11.22 -19.30
N PRO A 93 -2.88 -10.85 -18.08
CA PRO A 93 -2.96 -9.45 -17.69
C PRO A 93 -1.58 -8.79 -17.75
N SER A 94 -1.55 -7.48 -17.96
CA SER A 94 -0.33 -6.68 -18.00
C SER A 94 -0.43 -5.50 -17.04
N ILE A 95 0.69 -5.16 -16.39
CA ILE A 95 0.77 -4.04 -15.46
C ILE A 95 1.99 -3.19 -15.80
N VAL A 96 1.77 -1.88 -15.94
CA VAL A 96 2.84 -0.88 -16.05
C VAL A 96 2.78 0.01 -14.82
N TYR A 97 3.89 0.14 -14.10
CA TYR A 97 3.97 0.97 -12.90
C TYR A 97 4.63 2.33 -13.20
N ASP A 98 3.98 3.39 -12.74
CA ASP A 98 4.51 4.74 -12.66
C ASP A 98 4.36 5.27 -11.22
N ARG A 99 5.24 4.83 -10.33
CA ARG A 99 5.17 5.13 -8.89
C ARG A 99 6.47 5.69 -8.30
N LEU A 100 7.50 5.89 -9.11
CA LEU A 100 8.72 6.56 -8.64
C LEU A 100 8.41 8.01 -8.25
N GLY A 101 9.00 8.49 -7.16
CA GLY A 101 8.78 9.85 -6.68
C GLY A 101 7.37 10.13 -6.15
N SER A 102 6.54 9.10 -5.88
CA SER A 102 5.23 9.34 -5.27
C SER A 102 5.34 9.85 -3.84
N SER A 103 4.40 10.71 -3.43
CA SER A 103 4.33 11.30 -2.09
C SER A 103 4.41 10.28 -0.96
N MET A 104 3.85 9.08 -1.15
CA MET A 104 3.96 7.98 -0.17
C MET A 104 5.42 7.63 0.18
N ARG A 105 6.36 7.80 -0.76
CA ARG A 105 7.78 7.48 -0.53
C ARG A 105 8.49 8.49 0.38
N THR A 106 7.87 9.63 0.65
CA THR A 106 8.38 10.68 1.55
C THR A 106 7.72 10.67 2.92
N LEU A 107 6.79 9.74 3.20
CA LEU A 107 6.20 9.58 4.51
C LEU A 107 7.30 9.28 5.54
N SER A 108 7.28 10.00 6.64
CA SER A 108 8.23 9.83 7.75
C SER A 108 7.49 9.54 9.06
N ILE A 109 8.22 9.04 10.04
CA ILE A 109 7.66 8.78 11.37
C ILE A 109 7.15 10.06 12.03
N ALA A 110 7.74 11.21 11.73
CA ALA A 110 7.33 12.51 12.26
C ALA A 110 5.98 13.00 11.70
N ASP A 111 5.53 12.44 10.57
CA ASP A 111 4.24 12.77 9.98
C ASP A 111 3.07 12.04 10.70
N ILE A 112 3.37 11.07 11.57
CA ILE A 112 2.39 10.14 12.14
C ILE A 112 2.03 10.58 13.57
N PRO A 113 0.75 10.89 13.85
CA PRO A 113 0.31 11.27 15.19
C PRO A 113 0.53 10.15 16.22
N GLU A 114 1.06 10.50 17.40
CA GLU A 114 1.37 9.51 18.45
C GLU A 114 0.13 8.76 18.97
N GLU A 115 -1.03 9.41 18.98
CA GLU A 115 -2.27 8.79 19.46
C GLU A 115 -2.73 7.58 18.66
N ILE A 116 -2.25 7.40 17.41
CA ILE A 116 -2.63 6.24 16.61
C ILE A 116 -2.13 4.94 17.22
N TYR A 117 -0.96 4.97 17.84
CA TYR A 117 -0.32 3.76 18.37
C TYR A 117 -1.12 3.15 19.53
N SER A 118 -1.65 3.97 20.44
CA SER A 118 -2.46 3.52 21.58
C SER A 118 -3.91 3.18 21.21
N ASN A 119 -4.42 3.70 20.09
CA ASN A 119 -5.80 3.50 19.66
C ASN A 119 -5.97 2.36 18.65
N THR A 120 -4.90 1.64 18.31
CA THR A 120 -4.90 0.60 17.27
C THR A 120 -4.81 -0.79 17.90
N ARG A 121 -5.72 -1.69 17.54
CA ARG A 121 -5.72 -3.09 17.98
C ARG A 121 -4.92 -4.00 17.04
N CYS A 122 -4.85 -3.64 15.77
CA CYS A 122 -4.10 -4.41 14.75
C CYS A 122 -3.52 -3.46 13.72
N PHE A 123 -2.24 -3.55 13.47
CA PHE A 123 -1.54 -2.86 12.39
C PHE A 123 -1.20 -3.85 11.27
N HIS A 124 -1.66 -3.58 10.06
CA HIS A 124 -1.37 -4.39 8.86
C HIS A 124 -0.50 -3.63 7.87
N THR A 125 0.54 -4.27 7.37
CA THR A 125 1.39 -3.75 6.28
C THR A 125 1.89 -4.88 5.40
N THR A 126 2.51 -4.53 4.27
CA THR A 126 2.98 -5.52 3.29
C THR A 126 4.44 -5.29 2.88
N GLY A 127 5.05 -6.31 2.31
CA GLY A 127 6.39 -6.23 1.73
C GLY A 127 6.49 -5.21 0.59
N ILE A 128 5.38 -4.86 -0.07
CA ILE A 128 5.36 -3.78 -1.07
C ILE A 128 5.78 -2.46 -0.43
N THR A 129 5.24 -2.12 0.74
CA THR A 129 5.57 -0.88 1.45
C THR A 129 7.03 -0.87 1.86
N LEU A 130 7.56 -1.95 2.41
CA LEU A 130 9.00 -2.07 2.75
C LEU A 130 9.91 -1.91 1.53
N ALA A 131 9.46 -2.32 0.36
CA ALA A 131 10.24 -2.33 -0.87
C ALA A 131 10.26 -1.00 -1.63
N LEU A 132 9.46 -0.01 -1.23
CA LEU A 132 9.32 1.25 -1.98
C LEU A 132 10.61 2.08 -2.01
N ASN A 133 11.26 2.28 -0.88
CA ASN A 133 12.57 2.89 -0.70
C ASN A 133 13.04 2.74 0.76
N GLU A 134 14.27 3.13 1.03
CA GLU A 134 14.87 3.05 2.36
C GLU A 134 14.11 3.89 3.41
N ASN A 135 13.72 5.11 3.07
CA ASN A 135 12.98 5.99 3.98
C ASN A 135 11.69 5.35 4.48
N ILE A 136 10.82 4.89 3.57
CA ILE A 136 9.55 4.29 3.96
C ILE A 136 9.74 2.93 4.65
N ARG A 137 10.79 2.18 4.28
CA ARG A 137 11.16 0.94 4.98
C ARG A 137 11.47 1.21 6.44
N ASN A 138 12.36 2.18 6.71
CA ASN A 138 12.75 2.54 8.09
C ASN A 138 11.54 3.08 8.87
N THR A 139 10.73 3.93 8.27
CA THR A 139 9.48 4.43 8.85
C THR A 139 8.53 3.28 9.19
N THR A 140 8.34 2.31 8.29
CA THR A 140 7.44 1.17 8.52
C THR A 140 7.96 0.25 9.63
N ILE A 141 9.26 -0.02 9.67
CA ILE A 141 9.87 -0.82 10.75
C ILE A 141 9.67 -0.13 12.10
N GLU A 142 9.86 1.18 12.16
CA GLU A 142 9.61 1.94 13.39
C GLU A 142 8.13 1.93 13.80
N MET A 143 7.20 2.09 12.85
CA MET A 143 5.77 1.93 13.12
C MET A 143 5.43 0.55 13.70
N ILE A 144 5.97 -0.53 13.10
CA ILE A 144 5.76 -1.90 13.58
C ILE A 144 6.16 -2.02 15.06
N LYS A 145 7.33 -1.49 15.44
CA LYS A 145 7.83 -1.53 16.81
C LYS A 145 6.91 -0.75 17.75
N ARG A 146 6.55 0.49 17.41
CA ARG A 146 5.69 1.34 18.25
C ARG A 146 4.30 0.75 18.45
N PHE A 147 3.68 0.23 17.38
CA PHE A 147 2.40 -0.48 17.51
C PHE A 147 2.52 -1.71 18.40
N LYS A 148 3.60 -2.50 18.25
CA LYS A 148 3.85 -3.68 19.08
C LYS A 148 4.04 -3.32 20.55
N GLU A 149 4.80 -2.28 20.86
CA GLU A 149 5.02 -1.76 22.21
C GLU A 149 3.72 -1.32 22.90
N GLN A 150 2.77 -0.81 22.13
CA GLN A 150 1.42 -0.44 22.60
C GLN A 150 0.42 -1.63 22.63
N GLY A 151 0.90 -2.85 22.36
CA GLY A 151 0.11 -4.07 22.44
C GLY A 151 -0.77 -4.38 21.23
N ALA A 152 -0.59 -3.69 20.12
CA ALA A 152 -1.30 -4.01 18.88
C ALA A 152 -0.78 -5.33 18.27
N LEU A 153 -1.69 -6.10 17.66
CA LEU A 153 -1.32 -7.22 16.81
C LEU A 153 -0.68 -6.69 15.52
N ILE A 154 0.41 -7.31 15.11
CA ILE A 154 1.10 -6.97 13.85
C ILE A 154 0.79 -8.03 12.80
N SER A 155 0.13 -7.62 11.73
CA SER A 155 -0.20 -8.45 10.58
C SER A 155 0.66 -8.04 9.39
N PHE A 156 1.32 -9.00 8.76
CA PHE A 156 2.23 -8.76 7.65
C PHE A 156 1.98 -9.73 6.49
N ASP A 157 1.86 -9.20 5.27
CA ASP A 157 1.83 -9.99 4.04
C ASP A 157 3.11 -9.73 3.25
N VAL A 158 3.89 -10.78 2.98
CA VAL A 158 5.13 -10.68 2.20
C VAL A 158 4.89 -10.04 0.84
N ASN A 159 3.81 -10.38 0.17
CA ASN A 159 3.34 -9.76 -1.07
C ASN A 159 4.47 -9.40 -2.04
N PHE A 160 5.37 -10.36 -2.27
CA PHE A 160 6.63 -10.17 -3.00
C PHE A 160 6.41 -9.59 -4.40
N ARG A 161 7.26 -8.66 -4.77
CA ARG A 161 7.27 -8.02 -6.10
C ARG A 161 8.69 -7.92 -6.64
N ALA A 162 9.04 -8.80 -7.57
CA ALA A 162 10.38 -8.86 -8.18
C ALA A 162 10.81 -7.57 -8.89
N ASN A 163 9.88 -6.69 -9.24
CA ASN A 163 10.18 -5.38 -9.82
C ASN A 163 10.50 -4.29 -8.78
N LEU A 164 10.48 -4.59 -7.50
CA LEU A 164 10.83 -3.67 -6.42
C LEU A 164 12.15 -4.03 -5.74
N TRP A 165 12.37 -5.30 -5.50
CA TRP A 165 13.55 -5.82 -4.81
C TRP A 165 13.82 -7.28 -5.19
N SER A 166 15.02 -7.76 -4.92
CA SER A 166 15.38 -9.17 -5.07
C SER A 166 14.81 -10.03 -3.92
N GLY A 167 14.80 -11.36 -4.08
CA GLY A 167 14.42 -12.27 -3.00
C GLY A 167 15.35 -12.15 -1.79
N GLU A 168 16.66 -12.00 -2.02
CA GLU A 168 17.64 -11.82 -0.96
C GLU A 168 17.44 -10.52 -0.17
N GLU A 169 17.18 -9.41 -0.86
CA GLU A 169 16.85 -8.13 -0.19
C GLU A 169 15.54 -8.25 0.61
N ALA A 170 14.53 -8.91 0.05
CA ALA A 170 13.26 -9.15 0.73
C ALA A 170 13.50 -9.93 2.03
N LYS A 171 14.23 -11.05 1.95
CA LYS A 171 14.58 -11.87 3.10
C LYS A 171 15.27 -11.06 4.20
N GLN A 172 16.37 -10.37 3.87
CA GLN A 172 17.14 -9.57 4.83
C GLN A 172 16.29 -8.56 5.60
N HIS A 173 15.30 -7.93 4.94
CA HIS A 173 14.46 -6.93 5.57
C HIS A 173 13.28 -7.53 6.30
N ILE A 174 12.72 -8.63 5.82
CA ILE A 174 11.62 -9.34 6.47
C ILE A 174 12.11 -10.00 7.76
N GLU A 175 13.29 -10.64 7.76
CA GLU A 175 13.89 -11.25 8.96
C GLU A 175 14.02 -10.27 10.13
N LYS A 176 14.28 -8.97 9.85
CA LYS A 176 14.37 -7.95 10.91
C LYS A 176 13.05 -7.64 11.60
N ILE A 177 11.93 -7.88 10.93
CA ILE A 177 10.59 -7.60 11.47
C ILE A 177 9.89 -8.85 12.00
N LEU A 178 10.33 -10.05 11.62
CA LEU A 178 9.71 -11.32 12.05
C LEU A 178 9.47 -11.41 13.57
N PRO A 179 10.39 -10.97 14.45
CA PRO A 179 10.15 -11.03 15.88
C PRO A 179 8.96 -10.23 16.39
N TYR A 180 8.46 -9.29 15.61
CA TYR A 180 7.33 -8.42 15.96
C TYR A 180 6.00 -8.89 15.37
N ILE A 181 6.02 -9.82 14.40
CA ILE A 181 4.84 -10.23 13.63
C ILE A 181 4.04 -11.28 14.39
N ASP A 182 2.73 -11.07 14.49
CA ASP A 182 1.78 -12.02 15.09
C ASP A 182 1.03 -12.82 14.02
N ILE A 183 0.76 -12.21 12.86
CA ILE A 183 0.03 -12.83 11.76
C ILE A 183 0.85 -12.64 10.47
N PHE A 184 1.28 -13.75 9.89
CA PHE A 184 2.17 -13.74 8.72
C PHE A 184 1.49 -14.40 7.51
N PHE A 185 1.38 -13.67 6.41
CA PHE A 185 0.88 -14.18 5.14
C PHE A 185 2.01 -14.33 4.14
N CYS A 186 2.14 -15.51 3.57
CA CYS A 186 3.13 -15.80 2.54
C CYS A 186 2.58 -16.87 1.59
N SER A 187 2.65 -16.64 0.28
CA SER A 187 2.34 -17.70 -0.68
C SER A 187 3.50 -18.71 -0.75
N GLU A 188 3.19 -19.94 -1.17
CA GLU A 188 4.21 -20.98 -1.34
C GLU A 188 5.32 -20.55 -2.30
N ASP A 189 4.95 -19.95 -3.43
CA ASP A 189 5.92 -19.44 -4.41
C ASP A 189 6.84 -18.37 -3.80
N THR A 190 6.29 -17.48 -2.98
CA THR A 190 7.08 -16.45 -2.29
C THR A 190 8.02 -17.06 -1.26
N ALA A 191 7.53 -18.02 -0.46
CA ALA A 191 8.35 -18.70 0.56
C ALA A 191 9.55 -19.46 -0.01
N ARG A 192 9.51 -19.82 -1.31
CA ARG A 192 10.64 -20.43 -2.01
C ARG A 192 11.67 -19.44 -2.53
N LEU A 193 11.30 -18.15 -2.64
CA LEU A 193 12.12 -17.07 -3.20
C LEU A 193 12.80 -16.21 -2.13
N THR A 194 12.27 -16.22 -0.92
CA THR A 194 12.76 -15.50 0.25
C THR A 194 13.23 -16.46 1.34
#